data_db5ae84798b6a0f2fe60985c7d84e7d0
#
_entry.id   db5ae84798b6a0f2fe60985c7d84e7d0
#
_cell.length_a   1.000
_cell.length_b   1.000
_cell.length_c   1.000
_cell.angle_alpha   90.00
_cell.angle_beta   90.00
_cell.angle_gamma   90.00
#
_symmetry.space_group_name_H-M   'P 1'
#
loop_
_entity.id
_entity.type
_entity.pdbx_description
1 polymer ?
#
loop_
_entity_poly.entity_id
_entity_poly.type
_entity_poly.pdbx_seq_one_letter_code
_entity_poly.pdbx_strand_id
1 'polypeptide(L)'
;MKNILIGAALATLVTATLVATAGSEQAQPNKAINKELAVATFAGGCFWCVEADFEHVPGVVEAISGYTGGQVENPTYSQVSSGSTGHLESVQVHYDPATISYEGLLAAFWRMINPTDSGGQFVDRGKQYTTAIFYHDEQQKLTAQQSKKELMASGRYTDALVTPILPAAKFYPAEEYHQDYYEKNPIRYNFYRYGSGRDRYLEKIWSTDIEVDYRKYSSSNEPAYGKPSDDELRSRLTALQYKVTQEDATERPFANEYWDEKRDGIYVDIVSGEPLFSSKDKFKSGTGWPSFTRPLDERYVVTNRDFSLLFPRTEVRSRYGDSHLGHVFNDGPAPTGLRYCINSVSLDLEKDE
;
A
#
# COMPACT_ATOMS: atom_id res chain seq x y z
N MET A 1 39.30 6.60 -95.60
CA MET A 1 39.98 7.37 -94.54
C MET A 1 39.06 8.51 -94.17
N LYS A 2 38.79 8.64 -92.99
CA LYS A 2 37.99 9.62 -92.22
C LYS A 2 36.64 9.08 -91.76
N ASN A 3 36.65 8.67 -90.52
CA ASN A 3 35.48 8.34 -89.66
C ASN A 3 34.72 9.57 -89.30
N ILE A 4 33.39 9.53 -89.44
CA ILE A 4 32.46 10.54 -88.90
C ILE A 4 31.69 9.82 -87.79
N LEU A 5 31.90 10.29 -86.59
CA LEU A 5 31.14 9.89 -85.40
C LEU A 5 29.80 10.64 -85.35
N ILE A 6 28.73 9.91 -85.34
CA ILE A 6 27.37 10.42 -85.06
C ILE A 6 27.08 10.20 -83.55
N GLY A 7 26.94 11.28 -82.80
CA GLY A 7 26.56 11.22 -81.40
C GLY A 7 25.03 11.07 -81.28
N ALA A 8 24.57 10.05 -80.59
CA ALA A 8 23.21 9.87 -80.20
C ALA A 8 22.98 10.42 -78.78
N ALA A 9 22.12 11.39 -78.67
CA ALA A 9 21.68 11.93 -77.40
C ALA A 9 20.64 11.04 -76.76
N LEU A 10 20.95 10.43 -75.63
CA LEU A 10 20.01 9.66 -74.84
C LEU A 10 19.29 10.62 -73.87
N ALA A 11 17.98 10.78 -74.04
CA ALA A 11 17.12 11.45 -73.10
C ALA A 11 16.74 10.51 -71.97
N THR A 12 17.25 10.76 -70.77
CA THR A 12 16.89 10.02 -69.55
C THR A 12 15.61 10.57 -68.97
N LEU A 13 14.53 9.78 -69.00
CA LEU A 13 13.28 10.02 -68.32
C LEU A 13 13.49 9.71 -66.83
N VAL A 14 13.46 10.74 -65.94
CA VAL A 14 13.48 10.53 -64.51
C VAL A 14 12.00 10.33 -64.06
N THR A 15 11.63 9.07 -63.79
CA THR A 15 10.40 8.75 -63.10
C THR A 15 10.62 8.91 -61.57
N ALA A 16 9.99 9.95 -61.01
CA ALA A 16 9.94 10.11 -59.56
C ALA A 16 8.97 9.09 -58.94
N THR A 17 9.52 8.08 -58.28
CA THR A 17 8.74 7.15 -57.47
C THR A 17 8.49 7.81 -56.10
N LEU A 18 7.24 8.16 -55.83
CA LEU A 18 6.79 8.56 -54.47
C LEU A 18 6.86 7.29 -53.59
N VAL A 19 7.84 7.23 -52.71
CA VAL A 19 7.86 6.22 -51.63
C VAL A 19 7.02 6.79 -50.47
N ALA A 20 5.81 6.27 -50.31
CA ALA A 20 5.01 6.50 -49.12
C ALA A 20 5.68 5.78 -47.95
N THR A 21 6.35 6.52 -47.08
CA THR A 21 6.82 6.00 -45.79
C THR A 21 5.59 5.81 -44.90
N ALA A 22 5.09 4.57 -44.82
CA ALA A 22 4.17 4.19 -43.76
C ALA A 22 4.95 4.33 -42.43
N GLY A 23 4.64 5.34 -41.66
CA GLY A 23 5.12 5.50 -40.29
C GLY A 23 4.66 4.27 -39.49
N SER A 24 5.59 3.38 -39.17
CA SER A 24 5.35 2.39 -38.15
C SER A 24 5.22 3.11 -36.82
N GLU A 25 4.00 3.25 -36.34
CA GLU A 25 3.69 3.63 -34.98
C GLU A 25 4.30 2.56 -34.08
N GLN A 26 5.48 2.86 -33.55
CA GLN A 26 6.11 2.02 -32.52
C GLN A 26 5.19 2.08 -31.31
N ALA A 27 4.44 1.01 -31.09
CA ALA A 27 3.79 0.77 -29.80
C ALA A 27 4.86 0.91 -28.72
N GLN A 28 4.75 1.96 -27.91
CA GLN A 28 5.59 2.11 -26.73
C GLN A 28 5.39 0.86 -25.87
N PRO A 29 6.45 0.23 -25.36
CA PRO A 29 6.31 -0.89 -24.45
C PRO A 29 5.49 -0.37 -23.26
N ASN A 30 4.39 -1.02 -23.00
CA ASN A 30 3.58 -0.86 -21.81
C ASN A 30 4.54 -0.85 -20.62
N LYS A 31 4.73 0.32 -20.00
CA LYS A 31 5.56 0.47 -18.81
C LYS A 31 4.85 -0.37 -17.77
N ALA A 32 5.28 -1.63 -17.61
CA ALA A 32 4.85 -2.45 -16.50
C ALA A 32 5.03 -1.58 -15.26
N ILE A 33 3.94 -1.23 -14.61
CA ILE A 33 3.96 -0.55 -13.32
C ILE A 33 4.72 -1.52 -12.44
N ASN A 34 5.96 -1.18 -12.12
CA ASN A 34 6.76 -1.96 -11.19
C ASN A 34 6.07 -1.77 -9.84
N LYS A 35 5.18 -2.69 -9.51
CA LYS A 35 4.36 -2.67 -8.30
C LYS A 35 5.34 -2.89 -7.16
N GLU A 36 5.60 -1.87 -6.37
CA GLU A 36 6.49 -1.97 -5.22
C GLU A 36 5.77 -2.83 -4.17
N LEU A 37 6.26 -4.05 -3.98
CA LEU A 37 5.74 -4.97 -2.98
C LEU A 37 6.21 -4.52 -1.60
N ALA A 38 5.32 -4.54 -0.64
CA ALA A 38 5.66 -4.37 0.76
C ALA A 38 6.08 -5.70 1.39
N VAL A 39 6.81 -5.63 2.50
CA VAL A 39 7.34 -6.80 3.21
C VAL A 39 6.83 -6.82 4.64
N ALA A 40 6.39 -8.00 5.10
CA ALA A 40 6.06 -8.29 6.49
C ALA A 40 6.77 -9.58 6.92
N THR A 41 7.09 -9.74 8.21
CA THR A 41 7.78 -10.95 8.69
C THR A 41 7.14 -11.46 9.98
N PHE A 42 6.81 -12.75 10.01
CA PHE A 42 6.09 -13.40 11.11
C PHE A 42 6.74 -14.71 11.50
N ALA A 43 6.78 -15.00 12.80
CA ALA A 43 7.08 -16.33 13.34
C ALA A 43 5.79 -16.91 13.95
N GLY A 44 5.38 -18.09 13.51
CA GLY A 44 4.11 -18.71 13.92
C GLY A 44 4.22 -20.22 14.19
N GLY A 45 5.38 -20.69 14.64
CA GLY A 45 5.70 -22.11 14.78
C GLY A 45 6.24 -22.70 13.47
N CYS A 46 5.89 -23.92 13.13
CA CYS A 46 6.34 -24.53 11.88
C CYS A 46 6.05 -23.64 10.66
N PHE A 47 7.10 -23.21 9.99
CA PHE A 47 7.00 -22.29 8.84
C PHE A 47 6.25 -22.91 7.64
N TRP A 48 6.25 -24.22 7.44
CA TRP A 48 5.45 -24.84 6.37
C TRP A 48 3.95 -24.53 6.48
N CYS A 49 3.43 -24.46 7.73
CA CYS A 49 2.02 -24.11 7.93
C CYS A 49 1.77 -22.62 7.75
N VAL A 50 2.68 -21.79 8.25
CA VAL A 50 2.54 -20.33 8.17
C VAL A 50 2.71 -19.84 6.74
N GLU A 51 3.66 -20.40 5.97
CA GLU A 51 3.85 -20.17 4.55
C GLU A 51 2.57 -20.52 3.78
N ALA A 52 2.10 -21.76 3.89
CA ALA A 52 0.89 -22.22 3.23
C ALA A 52 -0.33 -21.33 3.54
N ASP A 53 -0.49 -20.94 4.81
CA ASP A 53 -1.62 -20.10 5.21
C ASP A 53 -1.50 -18.68 4.61
N PHE A 54 -0.30 -18.08 4.55
CA PHE A 54 -0.12 -16.74 3.95
C PHE A 54 -0.27 -16.75 2.44
N GLU A 55 0.17 -17.78 1.73
CA GLU A 55 0.02 -17.86 0.28
C GLU A 55 -1.44 -17.92 -0.19
N HIS A 56 -2.34 -18.32 0.69
CA HIS A 56 -3.79 -18.28 0.43
C HIS A 56 -4.44 -16.91 0.76
N VAL A 57 -3.67 -15.95 1.30
CA VAL A 57 -4.18 -14.61 1.60
C VAL A 57 -4.21 -13.77 0.33
N PRO A 58 -5.36 -13.20 -0.07
CA PRO A 58 -5.45 -12.34 -1.25
C PRO A 58 -4.48 -11.16 -1.14
N GLY A 59 -3.69 -10.92 -2.19
CA GLY A 59 -2.71 -9.85 -2.22
C GLY A 59 -1.32 -10.25 -1.74
N VAL A 60 -1.14 -11.40 -1.13
CA VAL A 60 0.19 -12.00 -0.94
C VAL A 60 0.69 -12.47 -2.30
N VAL A 61 1.91 -12.09 -2.64
CA VAL A 61 2.57 -12.43 -3.91
C VAL A 61 3.54 -13.59 -3.73
N GLU A 62 4.19 -13.63 -2.56
CA GLU A 62 5.16 -14.67 -2.21
C GLU A 62 5.30 -14.74 -0.69
N ALA A 63 5.38 -15.94 -0.14
CA ALA A 63 5.71 -16.18 1.25
C ALA A 63 6.94 -17.09 1.32
N ILE A 64 8.00 -16.62 1.96
CA ILE A 64 9.31 -17.29 1.99
C ILE A 64 9.54 -17.84 3.40
N SER A 65 9.66 -19.15 3.53
CA SER A 65 10.09 -19.81 4.76
C SER A 65 11.57 -19.51 5.07
N GLY A 66 11.88 -19.25 6.33
CA GLY A 66 13.25 -18.89 6.73
C GLY A 66 13.45 -18.73 8.22
N TYR A 67 14.51 -18.04 8.59
CA TYR A 67 15.01 -17.90 9.95
C TYR A 67 15.34 -16.44 10.25
N THR A 68 14.91 -15.92 11.40
CA THR A 68 15.28 -14.58 11.85
C THR A 68 15.25 -14.45 13.38
N GLY A 69 15.76 -13.34 13.91
CA GLY A 69 15.74 -13.02 15.34
C GLY A 69 16.87 -13.63 16.17
N GLY A 70 17.70 -14.51 15.60
CA GLY A 70 18.86 -15.13 16.25
C GLY A 70 20.17 -14.42 15.97
N GLN A 71 21.27 -15.04 16.45
CA GLN A 71 22.61 -14.47 16.39
C GLN A 71 23.54 -15.18 15.38
N VAL A 72 23.16 -16.37 14.92
CA VAL A 72 24.01 -17.19 14.02
C VAL A 72 23.84 -16.69 12.59
N GLU A 73 24.95 -16.37 11.92
CA GLU A 73 24.91 -16.00 10.51
C GLU A 73 24.77 -17.23 9.61
N ASN A 74 23.92 -17.12 8.58
CA ASN A 74 23.65 -18.17 7.61
C ASN A 74 23.36 -19.53 8.30
N PRO A 75 22.36 -19.58 9.21
CA PRO A 75 22.04 -20.80 9.94
C PRO A 75 21.49 -21.86 8.99
N THR A 76 21.76 -23.12 9.28
CA THR A 76 21.11 -24.26 8.61
C THR A 76 19.88 -24.71 9.39
N TYR A 77 18.96 -25.41 8.73
CA TYR A 77 17.80 -26.02 9.40
C TYR A 77 18.20 -26.87 10.60
N SER A 78 19.21 -27.72 10.47
CA SER A 78 19.70 -28.56 11.57
C SER A 78 20.14 -27.74 12.80
N GLN A 79 20.75 -26.59 12.60
CA GLN A 79 21.15 -25.70 13.69
C GLN A 79 19.93 -25.02 14.33
N VAL A 80 19.00 -24.49 13.51
CA VAL A 80 17.81 -23.82 14.05
C VAL A 80 16.90 -24.81 14.78
N SER A 81 16.62 -25.97 14.19
CA SER A 81 15.75 -27.00 14.77
C SER A 81 16.30 -27.55 16.10
N SER A 82 17.63 -27.47 16.33
CA SER A 82 18.24 -27.82 17.64
C SER A 82 17.93 -26.78 18.74
N GLY A 83 17.42 -25.60 18.39
CA GLY A 83 17.12 -24.50 19.33
C GLY A 83 18.35 -23.70 19.80
N SER A 84 19.54 -23.96 19.25
CA SER A 84 20.80 -23.38 19.74
C SER A 84 21.15 -22.02 19.11
N THR A 85 20.49 -21.62 18.01
CA THR A 85 20.85 -20.42 17.24
C THR A 85 20.18 -19.14 17.73
N GLY A 86 19.10 -19.25 18.50
CA GLY A 86 18.22 -18.15 18.87
C GLY A 86 17.28 -17.71 17.75
N HIS A 87 17.43 -18.21 16.52
CA HIS A 87 16.49 -17.96 15.43
C HIS A 87 15.14 -18.62 15.66
N LEU A 88 14.10 -17.96 15.16
CA LEU A 88 12.75 -18.51 15.03
C LEU A 88 12.54 -19.01 13.60
N GLU A 89 11.80 -20.12 13.43
CA GLU A 89 11.18 -20.41 12.14
C GLU A 89 10.19 -19.29 11.83
N SER A 90 10.37 -18.65 10.68
CA SER A 90 9.65 -17.43 10.31
C SER A 90 9.30 -17.46 8.84
N VAL A 91 8.31 -16.67 8.47
CA VAL A 91 7.92 -16.45 7.09
C VAL A 91 8.03 -14.97 6.77
N GLN A 92 8.72 -14.64 5.68
CA GLN A 92 8.75 -13.31 5.10
C GLN A 92 7.72 -13.25 3.98
N VAL A 93 6.76 -12.33 4.13
CA VAL A 93 5.60 -12.18 3.23
C VAL A 93 5.83 -10.95 2.36
N HIS A 94 5.88 -11.15 1.06
CA HIS A 94 5.87 -10.10 0.05
C HIS A 94 4.43 -9.91 -0.43
N TYR A 95 3.87 -8.74 -0.24
CA TYR A 95 2.46 -8.48 -0.54
C TYR A 95 2.26 -7.18 -1.30
N ASP A 96 1.17 -7.14 -2.02
CA ASP A 96 0.69 -5.95 -2.71
C ASP A 96 -0.14 -5.08 -1.76
N PRO A 97 0.40 -3.94 -1.29
CA PRO A 97 -0.31 -3.08 -0.35
C PRO A 97 -1.56 -2.42 -0.96
N ALA A 98 -1.71 -2.45 -2.29
CA ALA A 98 -2.95 -2.02 -2.93
C ALA A 98 -4.06 -3.07 -2.88
N THR A 99 -3.73 -4.33 -2.65
CA THR A 99 -4.70 -5.43 -2.56
C THR A 99 -5.03 -5.80 -1.12
N ILE A 100 -4.04 -5.77 -0.23
CA ILE A 100 -4.23 -6.07 1.20
C ILE A 100 -3.38 -5.16 2.05
N SER A 101 -3.94 -4.63 3.14
CA SER A 101 -3.19 -3.85 4.13
C SER A 101 -2.41 -4.74 5.10
N TYR A 102 -1.46 -4.16 5.82
CA TYR A 102 -0.72 -4.88 6.87
C TYR A 102 -1.65 -5.38 7.99
N GLU A 103 -2.72 -4.64 8.30
CA GLU A 103 -3.78 -5.07 9.24
C GLU A 103 -4.44 -6.37 8.78
N GLY A 104 -4.65 -6.54 7.47
CA GLY A 104 -5.19 -7.78 6.89
C GLY A 104 -4.26 -8.96 7.09
N LEU A 105 -2.95 -8.76 6.94
CA LEU A 105 -1.94 -9.79 7.24
C LEU A 105 -1.92 -10.15 8.73
N LEU A 106 -2.03 -9.15 9.62
CA LEU A 106 -2.14 -9.38 11.07
C LEU A 106 -3.41 -10.16 11.43
N ALA A 107 -4.55 -9.82 10.80
CA ALA A 107 -5.81 -10.54 11.01
C ALA A 107 -5.72 -12.01 10.59
N ALA A 108 -5.01 -12.30 9.50
CA ALA A 108 -4.67 -13.65 9.08
C ALA A 108 -3.73 -14.32 10.08
N PHE A 109 -2.64 -13.68 10.46
CA PHE A 109 -1.62 -14.21 11.36
C PHE A 109 -2.20 -14.66 12.71
N TRP A 110 -3.08 -13.85 13.33
CA TRP A 110 -3.72 -14.23 14.59
C TRP A 110 -4.58 -15.50 14.47
N ARG A 111 -5.04 -15.82 13.26
CA ARG A 111 -5.80 -17.06 12.97
C ARG A 111 -4.93 -18.24 12.57
N MET A 112 -3.61 -18.07 12.60
CA MET A 112 -2.65 -19.15 12.32
C MET A 112 -2.00 -19.70 13.60
N ILE A 113 -2.13 -19.00 14.74
CA ILE A 113 -1.32 -19.25 15.92
C ILE A 113 -2.14 -19.40 17.21
N ASN A 114 -1.49 -19.96 18.24
CA ASN A 114 -1.88 -19.77 19.63
C ASN A 114 -1.01 -18.66 20.25
N PRO A 115 -1.50 -17.42 20.36
CA PRO A 115 -0.70 -16.30 20.84
C PRO A 115 -0.43 -16.34 22.36
N THR A 116 -0.98 -17.31 23.10
CA THR A 116 -0.78 -17.45 24.55
C THR A 116 0.25 -18.54 24.92
N ASP A 117 0.78 -19.29 23.94
CA ASP A 117 1.75 -20.35 24.17
C ASP A 117 3.19 -19.84 24.03
N SER A 118 3.91 -19.76 25.14
CA SER A 118 5.30 -19.31 25.19
C SER A 118 6.34 -20.43 24.93
N GLY A 119 5.93 -21.67 24.81
CA GLY A 119 6.81 -22.83 24.69
C GLY A 119 6.94 -23.43 23.30
N GLY A 120 6.30 -22.83 22.31
CA GLY A 120 6.22 -23.30 20.93
C GLY A 120 4.84 -23.15 20.36
N GLN A 121 4.51 -23.93 19.34
CA GLN A 121 3.17 -23.93 18.74
C GLN A 121 2.68 -25.36 18.51
N PHE A 122 1.55 -25.71 19.11
CA PHE A 122 0.90 -27.01 18.97
C PHE A 122 1.83 -28.20 19.35
N VAL A 123 2.16 -29.06 18.38
CA VAL A 123 3.09 -30.20 18.63
C VAL A 123 4.56 -29.77 18.57
N ASP A 124 4.87 -28.63 17.96
CA ASP A 124 6.23 -28.15 17.79
C ASP A 124 6.67 -27.38 19.03
N ARG A 125 7.61 -27.94 19.76
CA ARG A 125 8.05 -27.40 21.05
C ARG A 125 9.49 -26.89 20.98
N GLY A 126 9.73 -25.77 21.62
CA GLY A 126 11.03 -25.12 21.67
C GLY A 126 10.97 -23.66 21.24
N LYS A 127 12.03 -22.90 21.60
CA LYS A 127 12.09 -21.46 21.30
C LYS A 127 11.99 -21.15 19.82
N GLN A 128 12.56 -21.98 18.96
CA GLN A 128 12.54 -21.82 17.51
C GLN A 128 11.13 -21.87 16.90
N TYR A 129 10.16 -22.40 17.63
CA TYR A 129 8.74 -22.51 17.25
C TYR A 129 7.83 -21.54 18.00
N THR A 130 8.39 -20.54 18.71
CA THR A 130 7.57 -19.52 19.36
C THR A 130 7.10 -18.47 18.37
N THR A 131 6.08 -17.72 18.77
CA THR A 131 5.48 -16.69 17.94
C THR A 131 6.20 -15.34 18.06
N ALA A 132 6.30 -14.56 16.97
CA ALA A 132 6.73 -13.17 16.97
C ALA A 132 6.20 -12.43 15.74
N ILE A 133 6.07 -11.12 15.86
CA ILE A 133 5.85 -10.18 14.75
C ILE A 133 7.09 -9.33 14.63
N PHE A 134 7.72 -9.30 13.45
CA PHE A 134 8.91 -8.51 13.18
C PHE A 134 8.54 -7.31 12.29
N TYR A 135 8.54 -6.11 12.87
CA TYR A 135 8.18 -4.88 12.14
C TYR A 135 9.38 -4.31 11.37
N HIS A 136 9.14 -3.87 10.14
CA HIS A 136 10.14 -3.27 9.25
C HIS A 136 10.20 -1.74 9.36
N ASP A 137 9.15 -1.12 9.86
CA ASP A 137 9.05 0.33 10.07
C ASP A 137 8.16 0.66 11.29
N GLU A 138 8.11 1.93 11.64
CA GLU A 138 7.33 2.40 12.80
C GLU A 138 5.82 2.25 12.59
N GLN A 139 5.33 2.37 11.35
CA GLN A 139 3.91 2.18 11.04
C GLN A 139 3.49 0.72 11.28
N GLN A 140 4.26 -0.24 10.79
CA GLN A 140 4.02 -1.66 11.09
C GLN A 140 4.04 -1.95 12.59
N LYS A 141 4.96 -1.33 13.33
CA LYS A 141 5.03 -1.49 14.79
C LYS A 141 3.76 -1.00 15.48
N LEU A 142 3.32 0.22 15.17
CA LEU A 142 2.11 0.80 15.77
C LEU A 142 0.87 -0.04 15.41
N THR A 143 0.74 -0.43 14.16
CA THR A 143 -0.35 -1.27 13.67
C THR A 143 -0.37 -2.64 14.35
N ALA A 144 0.78 -3.29 14.50
CA ALA A 144 0.87 -4.57 15.20
C ALA A 144 0.50 -4.45 16.70
N GLN A 145 0.93 -3.36 17.35
CA GLN A 145 0.58 -3.08 18.75
C GLN A 145 -0.91 -2.86 18.92
N GLN A 146 -1.53 -2.09 18.04
CA GLN A 146 -2.95 -1.83 18.05
C GLN A 146 -3.74 -3.12 17.80
N SER A 147 -3.40 -3.90 16.80
CA SER A 147 -4.03 -5.18 16.48
C SER A 147 -3.94 -6.18 17.65
N LYS A 148 -2.77 -6.26 18.32
CA LYS A 148 -2.61 -7.08 19.52
C LYS A 148 -3.49 -6.60 20.68
N LYS A 149 -3.62 -5.28 20.88
CA LYS A 149 -4.49 -4.68 21.90
C LYS A 149 -5.96 -4.99 21.63
N GLU A 150 -6.40 -4.90 20.38
CA GLU A 150 -7.76 -5.24 19.95
C GLU A 150 -8.06 -6.73 20.17
N LEU A 151 -7.12 -7.61 19.82
CA LEU A 151 -7.26 -9.03 20.07
C LEU A 151 -7.41 -9.33 21.57
N MET A 152 -6.63 -8.67 22.43
CA MET A 152 -6.79 -8.80 23.89
C MET A 152 -8.16 -8.30 24.35
N ALA A 153 -8.61 -7.14 23.85
CA ALA A 153 -9.88 -6.52 24.22
C ALA A 153 -11.10 -7.33 23.74
N SER A 154 -10.93 -8.17 22.70
CA SER A 154 -12.01 -9.03 22.18
C SER A 154 -12.52 -10.08 23.19
N GLY A 155 -11.77 -10.35 24.25
CA GLY A 155 -12.09 -11.40 25.23
C GLY A 155 -11.98 -12.84 24.68
N ARG A 156 -11.42 -13.01 23.47
CA ARG A 156 -11.25 -14.33 22.82
C ARG A 156 -10.27 -15.22 23.58
N TYR A 157 -9.26 -14.61 24.19
CA TYR A 157 -8.26 -15.26 25.01
C TYR A 157 -8.37 -14.81 26.46
N THR A 158 -8.38 -15.74 27.40
CA THR A 158 -8.36 -15.45 28.84
C THR A 158 -6.95 -15.23 29.38
N ASP A 159 -5.96 -15.86 28.71
CA ASP A 159 -4.56 -15.75 29.07
C ASP A 159 -3.88 -14.58 28.33
N ALA A 160 -2.76 -14.11 28.89
CA ALA A 160 -1.99 -13.04 28.29
C ALA A 160 -1.42 -13.43 26.92
N LEU A 161 -1.48 -12.53 25.93
CA LEU A 161 -0.85 -12.73 24.63
C LEU A 161 0.66 -12.56 24.76
N VAL A 162 1.41 -13.63 24.57
CA VAL A 162 2.87 -13.68 24.73
C VAL A 162 3.64 -13.39 23.44
N THR A 163 2.98 -13.28 22.29
CA THR A 163 3.60 -12.93 21.01
C THR A 163 4.27 -11.57 21.09
N PRO A 164 5.62 -11.46 21.02
CA PRO A 164 6.31 -10.17 21.03
C PRO A 164 6.23 -9.47 19.68
N ILE A 165 6.38 -8.14 19.71
CA ILE A 165 6.52 -7.28 18.53
C ILE A 165 7.93 -6.73 18.57
N LEU A 166 8.78 -7.17 17.63
CA LEU A 166 10.23 -6.96 17.62
C LEU A 166 10.64 -6.22 16.34
N PRO A 167 11.74 -5.46 16.35
CA PRO A 167 12.27 -4.91 15.12
C PRO A 167 12.72 -6.04 14.19
N ALA A 168 12.54 -5.86 12.89
CA ALA A 168 13.05 -6.80 11.90
C ALA A 168 14.56 -6.92 12.00
N ALA A 169 15.04 -8.15 11.96
CA ALA A 169 16.44 -8.49 11.89
C ALA A 169 16.75 -9.14 10.54
N LYS A 170 18.02 -9.47 10.29
CA LYS A 170 18.40 -10.16 9.05
C LYS A 170 17.63 -11.46 8.91
N PHE A 171 16.96 -11.60 7.78
CA PHE A 171 16.23 -12.80 7.41
C PHE A 171 17.13 -13.70 6.57
N TYR A 172 17.10 -14.98 6.83
CA TYR A 172 17.82 -16.01 6.11
C TYR A 172 16.81 -17.00 5.52
N PRO A 173 16.61 -17.03 4.19
CA PRO A 173 15.74 -18.02 3.58
C PRO A 173 16.13 -19.44 3.97
N ALA A 174 15.17 -20.26 4.27
CA ALA A 174 15.39 -21.69 4.49
C ALA A 174 15.78 -22.39 3.18
N GLU A 175 16.30 -23.58 3.33
CA GLU A 175 16.74 -24.41 2.20
C GLU A 175 15.57 -24.68 1.25
N GLU A 176 15.85 -24.77 -0.06
CA GLU A 176 14.85 -24.87 -1.13
C GLU A 176 13.82 -25.99 -0.92
N TYR A 177 14.19 -27.09 -0.27
CA TYR A 177 13.28 -28.19 -0.01
C TYR A 177 12.23 -27.87 1.08
N HIS A 178 12.34 -26.72 1.75
CA HIS A 178 11.34 -26.21 2.70
C HIS A 178 10.34 -25.24 2.04
N GLN A 179 10.71 -24.58 0.95
CA GLN A 179 9.83 -23.66 0.24
C GLN A 179 8.70 -24.43 -0.46
N ASP A 180 7.47 -23.91 -0.42
CA ASP A 180 6.25 -24.50 -1.00
C ASP A 180 6.05 -25.96 -0.58
N TYR A 181 6.42 -26.28 0.66
CA TYR A 181 6.43 -27.68 1.11
C TYR A 181 5.05 -28.32 1.01
N TYR A 182 4.00 -27.57 1.23
CA TYR A 182 2.62 -28.03 1.14
C TYR A 182 2.22 -28.44 -0.30
N GLU A 183 2.76 -27.76 -1.32
CA GLU A 183 2.56 -28.11 -2.72
C GLU A 183 3.49 -29.24 -3.19
N LYS A 184 4.76 -29.18 -2.81
CA LYS A 184 5.78 -30.16 -3.20
C LYS A 184 5.54 -31.53 -2.53
N ASN A 185 4.95 -31.56 -1.33
CA ASN A 185 4.75 -32.76 -0.53
C ASN A 185 3.35 -32.84 0.12
N PRO A 186 2.25 -32.73 -0.64
CA PRO A 186 0.91 -32.51 -0.10
C PRO A 186 0.44 -33.61 0.87
N ILE A 187 0.73 -34.87 0.60
CA ILE A 187 0.30 -35.99 1.48
C ILE A 187 0.98 -35.88 2.83
N ARG A 188 2.30 -35.65 2.85
CA ARG A 188 3.09 -35.56 4.07
C ARG A 188 2.74 -34.31 4.88
N TYR A 189 2.57 -33.19 4.20
CA TYR A 189 2.15 -31.92 4.79
C TYR A 189 0.77 -32.05 5.46
N ASN A 190 -0.24 -32.57 4.75
CA ASN A 190 -1.59 -32.72 5.27
C ASN A 190 -1.63 -33.66 6.48
N PHE A 191 -0.87 -34.75 6.46
CA PHE A 191 -0.76 -35.67 7.61
C PHE A 191 -0.13 -34.94 8.83
N TYR A 192 0.94 -34.19 8.61
CA TYR A 192 1.58 -33.40 9.66
C TYR A 192 0.62 -32.35 10.21
N ARG A 193 0.02 -31.51 9.34
CA ARG A 193 -0.90 -30.43 9.73
C ARG A 193 -2.08 -30.94 10.55
N TYR A 194 -2.71 -32.01 10.08
CA TYR A 194 -3.80 -32.66 10.82
C TYR A 194 -3.32 -33.20 12.19
N GLY A 195 -2.16 -33.86 12.22
CA GLY A 195 -1.56 -34.43 13.45
C GLY A 195 -1.14 -33.36 14.45
N SER A 196 -0.78 -32.18 14.00
CA SER A 196 -0.35 -31.04 14.84
C SER A 196 -1.46 -30.51 15.76
N GLY A 197 -2.72 -30.70 15.39
CA GLY A 197 -3.87 -30.20 16.13
C GLY A 197 -4.12 -28.70 15.96
N ARG A 198 -3.34 -28.02 15.08
CA ARG A 198 -3.46 -26.58 14.80
C ARG A 198 -4.89 -26.22 14.40
N ASP A 199 -5.41 -26.82 13.36
CA ASP A 199 -6.72 -26.49 12.82
C ASP A 199 -7.84 -26.69 13.87
N ARG A 200 -7.84 -27.82 14.62
CA ARG A 200 -8.82 -28.04 15.67
C ARG A 200 -8.78 -26.99 16.79
N TYR A 201 -7.58 -26.52 17.14
CA TYR A 201 -7.43 -25.45 18.12
C TYR A 201 -7.99 -24.14 17.59
N LEU A 202 -7.63 -23.76 16.36
CA LEU A 202 -8.04 -22.51 15.73
C LEU A 202 -9.55 -22.47 15.51
N GLU A 203 -10.16 -23.55 15.02
CA GLU A 203 -11.61 -23.69 14.88
C GLU A 203 -12.33 -23.50 16.23
N LYS A 204 -11.80 -24.09 17.30
CA LYS A 204 -12.36 -23.92 18.64
C LYS A 204 -12.32 -22.47 19.13
N ILE A 205 -11.22 -21.75 18.86
CA ILE A 205 -11.02 -20.36 19.34
C ILE A 205 -11.78 -19.37 18.46
N TRP A 206 -11.75 -19.55 17.16
CA TRP A 206 -12.30 -18.58 16.21
C TRP A 206 -13.73 -18.90 15.77
N SER A 207 -14.14 -20.17 15.80
CA SER A 207 -15.49 -20.61 15.41
C SER A 207 -15.89 -20.04 14.02
N THR A 208 -16.98 -19.32 13.94
CA THR A 208 -17.47 -18.65 12.72
C THR A 208 -16.56 -17.52 12.20
N ASP A 209 -15.66 -17.01 13.04
CA ASP A 209 -14.75 -15.92 12.71
C ASP A 209 -13.39 -16.41 12.22
N ILE A 210 -13.25 -17.73 11.95
CA ILE A 210 -11.98 -18.31 11.52
C ILE A 210 -11.55 -17.78 10.14
N GLU A 211 -12.50 -17.54 9.27
CA GLU A 211 -12.22 -16.94 7.97
C GLU A 211 -12.15 -15.41 8.08
N VAL A 212 -11.10 -14.85 7.49
CA VAL A 212 -10.93 -13.40 7.43
C VAL A 212 -11.73 -12.86 6.27
N ASP A 213 -12.60 -11.87 6.52
CA ASP A 213 -13.18 -11.07 5.46
C ASP A 213 -12.14 -10.05 4.96
N TYR A 214 -11.31 -10.48 4.02
CA TYR A 214 -10.22 -9.65 3.49
C TYR A 214 -10.68 -8.38 2.76
N ARG A 215 -11.97 -8.30 2.39
CA ARG A 215 -12.52 -7.07 1.82
C ARG A 215 -12.39 -5.88 2.76
N LYS A 216 -12.42 -6.12 4.07
CA LYS A 216 -12.22 -5.09 5.10
C LYS A 216 -10.78 -4.54 5.16
N TYR A 217 -9.84 -5.27 4.60
CA TYR A 217 -8.41 -4.99 4.64
C TYR A 217 -7.82 -4.74 3.25
N SER A 218 -8.67 -4.74 2.24
CA SER A 218 -8.28 -4.36 0.89
C SER A 218 -8.20 -2.84 0.84
N SER A 219 -7.15 -2.29 0.26
CA SER A 219 -7.10 -0.86 -0.06
C SER A 219 -8.20 -0.46 -1.07
N SER A 220 -8.83 -1.44 -1.72
CA SER A 220 -10.10 -1.24 -2.43
C SER A 220 -11.31 -1.08 -1.49
N ASN A 221 -11.14 -1.23 -0.17
CA ASN A 221 -12.09 -0.87 0.88
C ASN A 221 -11.80 0.48 1.55
N GLU A 222 -10.88 1.27 1.01
CA GLU A 222 -11.13 2.69 1.07
C GLU A 222 -12.57 2.90 0.57
N PRO A 223 -13.42 3.65 1.29
CA PRO A 223 -14.76 3.93 0.81
C PRO A 223 -14.58 4.30 -0.64
N ALA A 224 -15.38 3.71 -1.55
CA ALA A 224 -15.16 3.81 -3.00
C ALA A 224 -15.19 5.29 -3.38
N TYR A 225 -14.07 5.98 -3.08
CA TYR A 225 -13.89 7.36 -3.48
C TYR A 225 -13.93 7.37 -5.00
N GLY A 226 -14.81 8.12 -5.55
CA GLY A 226 -14.94 8.21 -6.98
C GLY A 226 -15.63 9.50 -7.37
N LYS A 227 -15.29 9.99 -8.54
CA LYS A 227 -15.93 11.16 -9.11
C LYS A 227 -17.35 10.77 -9.54
N PRO A 228 -18.40 11.35 -8.92
CA PRO A 228 -19.79 11.16 -9.39
C PRO A 228 -19.98 11.69 -10.81
N SER A 229 -21.10 11.32 -11.44
CA SER A 229 -21.44 11.87 -12.75
C SER A 229 -21.62 13.40 -12.69
N ASP A 230 -21.44 14.08 -13.83
CA ASP A 230 -21.57 15.55 -13.90
C ASP A 230 -22.98 16.02 -13.46
N ASP A 231 -24.03 15.29 -13.84
CA ASP A 231 -25.40 15.60 -13.42
C ASP A 231 -25.58 15.47 -11.90
N GLU A 232 -24.96 14.47 -11.29
CA GLU A 232 -24.98 14.29 -9.84
C GLU A 232 -24.19 15.39 -9.12
N LEU A 233 -23.01 15.74 -9.62
CA LEU A 233 -22.21 16.84 -9.09
C LEU A 233 -22.96 18.16 -9.14
N ARG A 234 -23.64 18.48 -10.24
CA ARG A 234 -24.47 19.69 -10.36
C ARG A 234 -25.66 19.70 -9.43
N SER A 235 -26.18 18.53 -9.04
CA SER A 235 -27.29 18.43 -8.09
C SER A 235 -26.85 18.55 -6.63
N ARG A 236 -25.63 18.13 -6.30
CA ARG A 236 -25.09 18.09 -4.94
C ARG A 236 -24.32 19.34 -4.55
N LEU A 237 -23.54 19.88 -5.49
CA LEU A 237 -22.64 21.00 -5.22
C LEU A 237 -23.34 22.34 -5.46
N THR A 238 -22.96 23.34 -4.66
CA THR A 238 -23.30 24.72 -4.97
C THR A 238 -22.60 25.15 -6.26
N ALA A 239 -23.09 26.20 -6.91
CA ALA A 239 -22.49 26.73 -8.13
C ALA A 239 -21.00 27.12 -7.95
N LEU A 240 -20.61 27.58 -6.76
CA LEU A 240 -19.23 27.94 -6.46
C LEU A 240 -18.38 26.69 -6.26
N GLN A 241 -18.86 25.71 -5.51
CA GLN A 241 -18.16 24.42 -5.30
C GLN A 241 -17.90 23.73 -6.64
N TYR A 242 -18.94 23.61 -7.48
CA TYR A 242 -18.81 23.02 -8.81
C TYR A 242 -17.77 23.78 -9.67
N LYS A 243 -17.86 25.10 -9.66
CA LYS A 243 -16.95 25.93 -10.47
C LYS A 243 -15.51 25.82 -10.04
N VAL A 244 -15.26 25.73 -8.73
CA VAL A 244 -13.90 25.58 -8.19
C VAL A 244 -13.38 24.17 -8.43
N THR A 245 -14.16 23.13 -8.07
CA THR A 245 -13.68 21.75 -8.15
C THR A 245 -13.59 21.20 -9.57
N GLN A 246 -14.47 21.64 -10.49
CA GLN A 246 -14.59 21.07 -11.84
C GLN A 246 -14.15 22.01 -12.97
N GLU A 247 -14.11 23.33 -12.73
CA GLU A 247 -13.74 24.33 -13.74
C GLU A 247 -12.51 25.17 -13.31
N ASP A 248 -11.70 24.65 -12.35
CA ASP A 248 -10.43 25.20 -11.89
C ASP A 248 -10.50 26.66 -11.43
N ALA A 249 -11.67 27.11 -10.94
CA ALA A 249 -11.83 28.45 -10.42
C ALA A 249 -11.21 28.58 -9.01
N THR A 250 -11.12 29.80 -8.51
CA THR A 250 -10.61 30.10 -7.17
C THR A 250 -11.65 30.96 -6.42
N GLU A 251 -11.91 30.59 -5.18
CA GLU A 251 -12.77 31.37 -4.27
C GLU A 251 -12.07 32.66 -3.77
N ARG A 252 -12.83 33.54 -3.14
CA ARG A 252 -12.28 34.79 -2.61
C ARG A 252 -11.46 34.58 -1.35
N PRO A 253 -10.29 35.22 -1.20
CA PRO A 253 -9.49 35.14 0.02
C PRO A 253 -10.24 35.82 1.18
N PHE A 254 -10.03 35.34 2.41
CA PHE A 254 -10.62 35.83 3.66
C PHE A 254 -12.15 35.85 3.71
N ALA A 255 -12.81 35.26 2.71
CA ALA A 255 -14.26 35.20 2.60
C ALA A 255 -14.73 33.76 2.30
N ASN A 256 -14.08 32.79 2.93
CA ASN A 256 -14.34 31.36 2.81
C ASN A 256 -14.36 30.70 4.21
N GLU A 257 -14.91 29.51 4.29
CA GLU A 257 -15.28 28.90 5.59
C GLU A 257 -14.05 28.52 6.43
N TYR A 258 -13.00 27.93 5.81
CA TYR A 258 -11.93 27.29 6.57
C TYR A 258 -10.62 28.10 6.65
N TRP A 259 -10.55 29.32 6.14
CA TRP A 259 -9.31 30.11 6.23
C TRP A 259 -8.82 30.36 7.66
N ASP A 260 -9.75 30.57 8.63
CA ASP A 260 -9.46 30.78 10.06
C ASP A 260 -10.03 29.67 10.95
N GLU A 261 -10.40 28.51 10.39
CA GLU A 261 -10.94 27.37 11.10
C GLU A 261 -9.88 26.73 12.01
N LYS A 262 -10.29 26.36 13.26
CA LYS A 262 -9.42 25.83 14.33
C LYS A 262 -9.93 24.52 14.93
N ARG A 263 -11.09 24.04 14.51
CA ARG A 263 -11.59 22.75 14.97
C ARG A 263 -10.64 21.64 14.53
N ASP A 264 -10.46 20.65 15.41
CA ASP A 264 -9.75 19.43 15.07
C ASP A 264 -10.60 18.56 14.14
N GLY A 265 -9.94 17.94 13.14
CA GLY A 265 -10.60 17.07 12.19
C GLY A 265 -9.76 16.82 10.94
N ILE A 266 -10.35 16.04 10.06
CA ILE A 266 -9.81 15.71 8.74
C ILE A 266 -10.58 16.50 7.69
N TYR A 267 -9.86 17.20 6.83
CA TYR A 267 -10.41 17.87 5.67
C TYR A 267 -10.49 16.87 4.52
N VAL A 268 -11.71 16.62 4.04
CA VAL A 268 -12.03 15.67 2.98
C VAL A 268 -12.40 16.40 1.70
N ASP A 269 -12.27 15.72 0.54
CA ASP A 269 -12.75 16.26 -0.74
C ASP A 269 -14.29 16.31 -0.75
N ILE A 270 -14.86 17.48 -1.03
CA ILE A 270 -16.33 17.66 -1.10
C ILE A 270 -17.00 16.82 -2.20
N VAL A 271 -16.24 16.39 -3.20
CA VAL A 271 -16.72 15.60 -4.35
C VAL A 271 -16.76 14.11 -4.03
N SER A 272 -15.66 13.55 -3.57
CA SER A 272 -15.48 12.11 -3.37
C SER A 272 -15.52 11.67 -1.91
N GLY A 273 -15.30 12.58 -0.95
CA GLY A 273 -15.15 12.26 0.47
C GLY A 273 -13.77 11.72 0.86
N GLU A 274 -12.80 11.69 -0.06
CA GLU A 274 -11.44 11.21 0.26
C GLU A 274 -10.72 12.13 1.24
N PRO A 275 -9.95 11.59 2.22
CA PRO A 275 -9.28 12.39 3.24
C PRO A 275 -8.03 13.06 2.69
N LEU A 276 -7.96 14.37 2.74
CA LEU A 276 -6.91 15.15 2.08
C LEU A 276 -5.88 15.74 3.04
N PHE A 277 -6.34 16.40 4.11
CA PHE A 277 -5.47 17.14 5.04
C PHE A 277 -5.93 16.98 6.48
N SER A 278 -4.99 17.06 7.44
CA SER A 278 -5.29 17.10 8.86
C SER A 278 -5.24 18.53 9.41
N SER A 279 -6.13 18.84 10.33
CA SER A 279 -6.10 20.09 11.11
C SER A 279 -4.76 20.29 11.85
N LYS A 280 -4.08 19.18 12.20
CA LYS A 280 -2.77 19.18 12.87
C LYS A 280 -1.64 19.73 11.98
N ASP A 281 -1.80 19.64 10.64
CA ASP A 281 -0.86 20.16 9.67
C ASP A 281 -1.25 21.54 9.10
N LYS A 282 -2.40 22.08 9.57
CA LYS A 282 -2.90 23.41 9.19
C LYS A 282 -2.14 24.53 9.91
N PHE A 283 -1.82 25.59 9.17
CA PHE A 283 -1.16 26.75 9.74
C PHE A 283 -1.72 28.08 9.20
N LYS A 284 -1.46 29.18 9.88
CA LYS A 284 -1.88 30.52 9.48
C LYS A 284 -0.87 31.10 8.48
N SER A 285 -1.18 31.01 7.18
CA SER A 285 -0.33 31.55 6.11
C SER A 285 -0.49 33.05 5.87
N GLY A 286 -1.62 33.64 6.26
CA GLY A 286 -1.97 35.03 5.97
C GLY A 286 -2.45 35.28 4.54
N THR A 287 -2.64 34.22 3.72
CA THR A 287 -3.08 34.36 2.32
C THR A 287 -4.58 34.45 2.15
N GLY A 288 -5.35 34.10 3.17
CA GLY A 288 -6.82 34.12 3.16
C GLY A 288 -7.46 32.83 2.68
N TRP A 289 -6.67 31.75 2.53
CA TRP A 289 -7.11 30.39 2.25
C TRP A 289 -6.57 29.42 3.31
N PRO A 290 -7.25 28.29 3.58
CA PRO A 290 -6.70 27.24 4.41
C PRO A 290 -5.37 26.74 3.83
N SER A 291 -4.37 26.63 4.70
CA SER A 291 -3.00 26.29 4.29
C SER A 291 -2.46 25.18 5.16
N PHE A 292 -1.85 24.15 4.53
CA PHE A 292 -1.33 22.95 5.18
C PHE A 292 0.14 22.73 4.81
N THR A 293 0.89 22.08 5.71
CA THR A 293 2.32 21.78 5.49
C THR A 293 2.53 20.52 4.65
N ARG A 294 1.53 19.63 4.62
CA ARG A 294 1.55 18.37 3.87
C ARG A 294 0.12 17.83 3.72
N PRO A 295 -0.14 16.92 2.76
CA PRO A 295 -1.35 16.12 2.75
C PRO A 295 -1.35 15.10 3.89
N LEU A 296 -2.50 14.56 4.24
CA LEU A 296 -2.65 13.47 5.20
C LEU A 296 -1.90 12.22 4.72
N ASP A 297 -2.03 11.92 3.43
CA ASP A 297 -1.28 10.89 2.72
C ASP A 297 -1.10 11.36 1.25
N GLU A 298 0.11 11.18 0.71
CA GLU A 298 0.41 11.56 -0.68
C GLU A 298 -0.40 10.77 -1.71
N ARG A 299 -0.96 9.61 -1.34
CA ARG A 299 -1.84 8.82 -2.20
C ARG A 299 -3.13 9.53 -2.57
N TYR A 300 -3.62 10.46 -1.77
CA TYR A 300 -4.89 11.16 -2.00
C TYR A 300 -4.78 12.41 -2.84
N VAL A 301 -3.58 12.88 -3.09
CA VAL A 301 -3.37 14.10 -3.89
C VAL A 301 -2.55 13.82 -5.16
N VAL A 302 -2.84 14.59 -6.20
CA VAL A 302 -2.09 14.59 -7.47
C VAL A 302 -1.62 16.01 -7.72
N THR A 303 -0.41 16.17 -8.22
CA THR A 303 0.13 17.48 -8.59
C THR A 303 0.37 17.57 -10.09
N ASN A 304 -0.09 18.67 -10.70
CA ASN A 304 0.07 18.97 -12.12
C ASN A 304 0.77 20.33 -12.30
N ARG A 305 1.41 20.51 -13.44
CA ARG A 305 1.92 21.84 -13.80
C ARG A 305 0.79 22.69 -14.39
N ASP A 306 0.51 23.82 -13.75
CA ASP A 306 -0.46 24.81 -14.18
C ASP A 306 0.27 25.97 -14.88
N PHE A 307 -0.09 26.21 -16.15
CA PHE A 307 0.43 27.27 -17.01
C PHE A 307 -0.63 28.35 -17.30
N SER A 308 -1.73 28.39 -16.57
CA SER A 308 -2.84 29.33 -16.78
C SER A 308 -2.42 30.79 -16.53
N LEU A 309 -1.37 31.02 -15.75
CA LEU A 309 -0.81 32.32 -15.47
C LEU A 309 0.59 32.50 -16.09
N LEU A 310 1.11 33.74 -16.06
CA LEU A 310 2.42 34.08 -16.61
C LEU A 310 3.59 33.28 -16.02
N PHE A 311 3.46 32.84 -14.77
CA PHE A 311 4.44 31.98 -14.09
C PHE A 311 3.81 30.61 -13.82
N PRO A 312 4.50 29.51 -14.16
CA PRO A 312 4.00 28.16 -13.89
C PRO A 312 3.88 27.93 -12.38
N ARG A 313 2.77 27.33 -11.99
CA ARG A 313 2.48 26.91 -10.62
C ARG A 313 2.33 25.39 -10.57
N THR A 314 2.33 24.82 -9.37
CA THR A 314 2.01 23.41 -9.16
C THR A 314 0.60 23.32 -8.60
N GLU A 315 -0.34 22.88 -9.44
CA GLU A 315 -1.71 22.59 -9.06
C GLU A 315 -1.77 21.35 -8.17
N VAL A 316 -2.70 21.35 -7.22
CA VAL A 316 -3.05 20.20 -6.37
C VAL A 316 -4.48 19.81 -6.66
N ARG A 317 -4.69 18.53 -6.99
CA ARG A 317 -6.00 17.92 -7.21
C ARG A 317 -6.20 16.72 -6.29
N SER A 318 -7.44 16.41 -5.95
CA SER A 318 -7.79 15.14 -5.32
C SER A 318 -7.64 13.98 -6.31
N ARG A 319 -7.24 12.81 -5.82
CA ARG A 319 -6.95 11.66 -6.70
C ARG A 319 -8.21 11.02 -7.26
N TYR A 320 -9.22 10.83 -6.45
CA TYR A 320 -10.43 10.07 -6.81
C TYR A 320 -11.57 10.98 -7.26
N GLY A 321 -11.71 12.15 -6.64
CA GLY A 321 -12.70 13.14 -7.04
C GLY A 321 -12.28 13.96 -8.25
N ASP A 322 -10.99 13.98 -8.59
CA ASP A 322 -10.40 14.85 -9.62
C ASP A 322 -10.83 16.31 -9.42
N SER A 323 -10.91 16.74 -8.16
CA SER A 323 -11.26 18.10 -7.79
C SER A 323 -10.04 19.00 -7.85
N HIS A 324 -10.17 20.18 -8.48
CA HIS A 324 -9.20 21.24 -8.27
C HIS A 324 -9.24 21.70 -6.81
N LEU A 325 -8.15 21.46 -6.08
CA LEU A 325 -8.05 21.85 -4.67
C LEU A 325 -7.38 23.22 -4.51
N GLY A 326 -6.36 23.51 -5.29
CA GLY A 326 -5.55 24.72 -5.18
C GLY A 326 -4.14 24.50 -5.71
N HIS A 327 -3.13 25.05 -5.01
CA HIS A 327 -1.73 25.00 -5.44
C HIS A 327 -0.79 24.76 -4.26
N VAL A 328 0.37 24.15 -4.55
CA VAL A 328 1.46 24.00 -3.58
C VAL A 328 2.62 24.93 -3.94
N PHE A 329 3.19 25.55 -2.89
CA PHE A 329 4.29 26.52 -2.96
C PHE A 329 5.44 26.11 -2.03
N ASN A 330 6.66 26.57 -2.32
CA ASN A 330 7.88 26.29 -1.55
C ASN A 330 8.17 27.40 -0.50
N ASP A 331 7.13 28.03 0.03
CA ASP A 331 7.21 29.13 0.99
C ASP A 331 6.50 28.79 2.32
N GLY A 332 6.33 27.50 2.60
CA GLY A 332 5.75 26.98 3.84
C GLY A 332 6.75 26.93 5.00
N PRO A 333 6.27 26.65 6.22
CA PRO A 333 7.11 26.49 7.40
C PRO A 333 7.86 25.14 7.40
N ALA A 334 8.90 25.06 8.25
CA ALA A 334 9.52 23.79 8.57
C ALA A 334 8.49 22.81 9.18
N PRO A 335 8.65 21.47 9.03
CA PRO A 335 9.82 20.80 8.46
C PRO A 335 9.80 20.65 6.93
N THR A 336 8.64 20.75 6.25
CA THR A 336 8.52 20.45 4.82
C THR A 336 8.95 21.61 3.93
N GLY A 337 8.84 22.86 4.39
CA GLY A 337 9.01 24.05 3.56
C GLY A 337 7.87 24.23 2.53
N LEU A 338 6.85 23.38 2.55
CA LEU A 338 5.74 23.42 1.60
C LEU A 338 4.50 24.11 2.20
N ARG A 339 3.77 24.81 1.33
CA ARG A 339 2.47 25.38 1.64
C ARG A 339 1.46 24.93 0.60
N TYR A 340 0.57 24.03 1.01
CA TYR A 340 -0.61 23.64 0.25
C TYR A 340 -1.70 24.69 0.52
N CYS A 341 -1.93 25.57 -0.46
CA CYS A 341 -2.92 26.64 -0.39
C CYS A 341 -4.20 26.16 -1.09
N ILE A 342 -5.22 25.83 -0.31
CA ILE A 342 -6.35 25.04 -0.77
C ILE A 342 -7.63 25.87 -0.72
N ASN A 343 -8.50 25.73 -1.72
CA ASN A 343 -9.83 26.32 -1.72
C ASN A 343 -10.70 25.68 -0.64
N SER A 344 -11.25 26.47 0.24
CA SER A 344 -12.15 26.03 1.30
C SER A 344 -13.38 25.31 0.75
N VAL A 345 -13.96 25.81 -0.33
CA VAL A 345 -15.15 25.21 -0.97
C VAL A 345 -14.92 23.86 -1.61
N SER A 346 -13.65 23.45 -1.81
CA SER A 346 -13.29 22.11 -2.27
C SER A 346 -13.22 21.09 -1.13
N LEU A 347 -13.37 21.53 0.12
CA LEU A 347 -13.21 20.75 1.33
C LEU A 347 -14.51 20.64 2.13
N ASP A 348 -14.63 19.54 2.88
CA ASP A 348 -15.50 19.44 4.05
C ASP A 348 -14.64 19.08 5.26
N LEU A 349 -15.12 19.34 6.49
CA LEU A 349 -14.39 19.07 7.72
C LEU A 349 -15.13 18.02 8.54
N GLU A 350 -14.56 16.82 8.58
CA GLU A 350 -15.04 15.71 9.40
C GLU A 350 -14.30 15.64 10.74
N LYS A 351 -14.97 15.15 11.76
CA LYS A 351 -14.33 14.95 13.07
C LYS A 351 -13.31 13.81 12.98
N ASP A 352 -12.16 14.00 13.60
CA ASP A 352 -11.18 12.94 13.88
C ASP A 352 -11.84 11.97 14.89
N GLU A 353 -12.32 10.78 14.45
CA GLU A 353 -12.93 9.77 15.33
C GLU A 353 -11.91 9.03 16.19
#